data_1c3110b567d0bb60f50f96fa52c3482c
#
_entry.id   1c3110b567d0bb60f50f96fa52c3482c
#
_cell.length_a   1.000
_cell.length_b   1.000
_cell.length_c   1.000
_cell.angle_alpha   90.00
_cell.angle_beta   90.00
_cell.angle_gamma   90.00
#
_symmetry.space_group_name_H-M   'P 1'
#
loop_
_entity.id
_entity.type
_entity.pdbx_description
1 polymer ?
#
loop_
_entity_poly.entity_id
_entity_poly.type
_entity_poly.pdbx_seq_one_letter_code
_entity_poly.pdbx_strand_id
1 'polypeptide(L)'
;MKKYRLNLTDEQAKITSYALELYSRLKMGQWAELIDLCLDLKDDDYAHKKFDILIPELMRLRKEVYPELSPNWGHSYGVGKFEDADLAWEIHEVLRNKIAWTEHPEGGNGVDFGKPMSFRGNELAECSLIDNNEKK
;
A
#
# COMPACT_ATOMS: atom_id res chain seq x y z
N MET A 1 20.73 -8.51 13.93
CA MET A 1 19.98 -7.60 13.04
C MET A 1 19.58 -6.35 13.81
N LYS A 2 19.73 -5.16 13.24
CA LYS A 2 19.26 -3.92 13.88
C LYS A 2 17.75 -3.79 13.68
N LYS A 3 17.01 -3.48 14.76
CA LYS A 3 15.58 -3.16 14.72
C LYS A 3 15.37 -1.70 15.09
N TYR A 4 14.39 -1.05 14.48
CA TYR A 4 14.02 0.34 14.75
C TYR A 4 12.58 0.37 15.26
N ARG A 5 12.30 1.25 16.23
CA ARG A 5 10.95 1.54 16.72
C ARG A 5 10.56 2.94 16.28
N LEU A 6 9.36 3.08 15.74
CA LEU A 6 8.77 4.35 15.35
C LEU A 6 7.39 4.47 16.00
N ASN A 7 7.15 5.58 16.69
CA ASN A 7 5.85 5.91 17.26
C ASN A 7 5.11 6.85 16.32
N LEU A 8 3.90 6.50 15.92
CA LEU A 8 3.08 7.25 14.98
C LEU A 8 1.75 7.63 15.62
N THR A 9 1.22 8.81 15.30
CA THR A 9 -0.20 9.12 15.52
C THR A 9 -1.06 8.29 14.57
N ASP A 10 -2.37 8.29 14.77
CA ASP A 10 -3.32 7.59 13.89
C ASP A 10 -3.20 8.06 12.44
N GLU A 11 -3.19 9.37 12.21
CA GLU A 11 -3.04 9.95 10.88
C GLU A 11 -1.70 9.61 10.24
N GLN A 12 -0.62 9.63 11.02
CA GLN A 12 0.71 9.24 10.53
C GLN A 12 0.76 7.75 10.16
N ALA A 13 0.13 6.88 10.93
CA ALA A 13 0.04 5.45 10.63
C ALA A 13 -0.73 5.20 9.33
N LYS A 14 -1.85 5.88 9.12
CA LYS A 14 -2.65 5.80 7.89
C LYS A 14 -1.86 6.25 6.66
N ILE A 15 -1.20 7.40 6.74
CA ILE A 15 -0.35 7.91 5.64
C ILE A 15 0.83 6.96 5.37
N THR A 16 1.46 6.43 6.42
CA THR A 16 2.57 5.49 6.26
C THR A 16 2.12 4.20 5.58
N SER A 17 0.98 3.64 6.02
CA SER A 17 0.39 2.44 5.40
C SER A 17 0.11 2.66 3.92
N TYR A 18 -0.52 3.78 3.57
CA TYR A 18 -0.82 4.13 2.19
C TYR A 18 0.45 4.36 1.33
N ALA A 19 1.45 5.05 1.89
CA ALA A 19 2.72 5.27 1.19
C ALA A 19 3.45 3.95 0.86
N LEU A 20 3.41 2.97 1.75
CA LEU A 20 3.99 1.65 1.55
C LEU A 20 3.21 0.84 0.49
N GLU A 21 1.88 0.92 0.51
CA GLU A 21 1.04 0.35 -0.54
C GLU A 21 1.39 0.94 -1.90
N LEU A 22 1.44 2.26 -2.01
CA LEU A 22 1.77 2.97 -3.25
C LEU A 22 3.16 2.60 -3.75
N TYR A 23 4.17 2.58 -2.87
CA TYR A 23 5.54 2.16 -3.22
C TYR A 23 5.54 0.76 -3.84
N SER A 24 4.87 -0.18 -3.18
CA SER A 24 4.79 -1.56 -3.64
C SER A 24 4.09 -1.67 -5.01
N ARG A 25 2.95 -1.00 -5.19
CA ARG A 25 2.19 -0.97 -6.44
C ARG A 25 3.00 -0.37 -7.59
N LEU A 26 3.63 0.77 -7.38
CA LEU A 26 4.45 1.44 -8.41
C LEU A 26 5.65 0.59 -8.82
N LYS A 27 6.32 -0.03 -7.84
CA LYS A 27 7.46 -0.91 -8.08
C LYS A 27 7.07 -2.14 -8.93
N MET A 28 5.86 -2.63 -8.75
CA MET A 28 5.33 -3.77 -9.53
C MET A 28 4.64 -3.38 -10.84
N GLY A 29 4.71 -2.13 -11.24
CA GLY A 29 4.15 -1.66 -12.51
C GLY A 29 2.65 -1.33 -12.48
N GLN A 30 2.05 -1.18 -11.31
CA GLN A 30 0.65 -0.78 -11.13
C GLN A 30 0.57 0.76 -11.08
N TRP A 31 0.90 1.41 -12.18
CA TRP A 31 1.13 2.85 -12.22
C TRP A 31 -0.14 3.70 -12.26
N ALA A 32 -1.30 3.13 -12.55
CA ALA A 32 -2.57 3.86 -12.49
C ALA A 32 -2.81 4.50 -11.12
N GLU A 33 -2.35 3.86 -10.04
CA GLU A 33 -2.44 4.37 -8.67
C GLU A 33 -1.79 5.75 -8.48
N LEU A 34 -0.76 6.07 -9.28
CA LEU A 34 -0.13 7.39 -9.23
C LEU A 34 -1.10 8.50 -9.66
N ILE A 35 -1.89 8.25 -10.70
CA ILE A 35 -2.87 9.22 -11.20
C ILE A 35 -4.05 9.33 -10.25
N ASP A 36 -4.53 8.19 -9.73
CA ASP A 36 -5.59 8.16 -8.72
C ASP A 36 -5.24 9.00 -7.50
N LEU A 37 -4.00 8.84 -6.99
CA LEU A 37 -3.49 9.63 -5.88
C LEU A 37 -3.46 11.13 -6.18
N CYS A 38 -2.99 11.51 -7.37
CA CYS A 38 -2.80 12.93 -7.71
C CYS A 38 -4.11 13.64 -8.04
N LEU A 39 -5.09 12.95 -8.58
CA LEU A 39 -6.35 13.55 -9.04
C LEU A 39 -7.46 13.55 -8.00
N ASP A 40 -7.36 12.75 -6.93
CA ASP A 40 -8.43 12.59 -5.94
C ASP A 40 -9.80 12.38 -6.60
N LEU A 41 -9.98 11.22 -7.25
CA LEU A 41 -11.11 10.91 -8.16
C LEU A 41 -12.49 10.84 -7.49
N LYS A 42 -12.68 11.38 -6.28
CA LYS A 42 -13.96 11.37 -5.58
C LYS A 42 -14.98 12.25 -6.32
N ASP A 43 -15.84 11.61 -7.10
CA ASP A 43 -17.04 12.21 -7.73
C ASP A 43 -16.80 13.49 -8.55
N ASP A 44 -15.61 13.65 -9.14
CA ASP A 44 -15.27 14.79 -9.96
C ASP A 44 -15.15 14.38 -11.45
N ASP A 45 -16.11 14.78 -12.26
CA ASP A 45 -16.13 14.54 -13.72
C ASP A 45 -14.87 15.07 -14.43
N TYR A 46 -14.31 16.17 -13.93
CA TYR A 46 -13.09 16.73 -14.49
C TYR A 46 -11.88 15.84 -14.21
N ALA A 47 -11.76 15.32 -12.99
CA ALA A 47 -10.71 14.40 -12.61
C ALA A 47 -10.80 13.09 -13.41
N HIS A 48 -11.99 12.54 -13.60
CA HIS A 48 -12.20 11.34 -14.43
C HIS A 48 -11.80 11.57 -15.89
N LYS A 49 -12.18 12.69 -16.49
CA LYS A 49 -11.77 13.05 -17.87
C LYS A 49 -10.26 13.21 -17.99
N LYS A 50 -9.62 13.80 -17.00
CA LYS A 50 -8.16 13.91 -16.95
C LYS A 50 -7.48 12.55 -16.82
N PHE A 51 -8.01 11.68 -15.97
CA PHE A 51 -7.55 10.31 -15.80
C PHE A 51 -7.54 9.55 -17.14
N ASP A 52 -8.65 9.60 -17.89
CA ASP A 52 -8.78 8.95 -19.20
C ASP A 52 -7.76 9.45 -20.24
N ILE A 53 -7.36 10.70 -20.13
CA ILE A 53 -6.33 11.29 -21.02
C ILE A 53 -4.92 10.87 -20.58
N LEU A 54 -4.64 10.85 -19.29
CA LEU A 54 -3.31 10.62 -18.75
C LEU A 54 -2.92 9.13 -18.71
N ILE A 55 -3.87 8.23 -18.53
CA ILE A 55 -3.59 6.79 -18.43
C ILE A 55 -2.88 6.26 -19.68
N PRO A 56 -3.29 6.52 -20.92
CA PRO A 56 -2.58 6.02 -22.10
C PRO A 56 -1.13 6.47 -22.17
N GLU A 57 -0.84 7.71 -21.79
CA GLU A 57 0.51 8.25 -21.77
C GLU A 57 1.37 7.59 -20.68
N LEU A 58 0.80 7.41 -19.50
CA LEU A 58 1.46 6.73 -18.39
C LEU A 58 1.77 5.27 -18.73
N MET A 59 0.83 4.57 -19.37
CA MET A 59 1.02 3.18 -19.79
C MET A 59 2.07 3.06 -20.91
N ARG A 60 2.18 4.06 -21.79
CA ARG A 60 3.26 4.12 -22.79
C ARG A 60 4.62 4.21 -22.10
N LEU A 61 4.79 5.11 -21.12
CA LEU A 61 6.02 5.24 -20.34
C LEU A 61 6.32 3.98 -19.53
N ARG A 62 5.31 3.39 -18.92
CA ARG A 62 5.46 2.14 -18.17
C ARG A 62 6.02 1.02 -19.03
N LYS A 63 5.63 0.92 -20.28
CA LYS A 63 6.10 -0.09 -21.22
C LYS A 63 7.60 0.01 -21.49
N GLU A 64 8.16 1.23 -21.43
CA GLU A 64 9.61 1.41 -21.56
C GLU A 64 10.38 0.86 -20.33
N VAL A 65 9.78 0.93 -19.14
CA VAL A 65 10.37 0.43 -17.89
C VAL A 65 10.14 -1.07 -17.71
N TYR A 66 8.95 -1.55 -18.07
CA TYR A 66 8.50 -2.94 -17.94
C TYR A 66 8.01 -3.48 -19.27
N PRO A 67 8.89 -3.72 -20.26
CA PRO A 67 8.48 -4.13 -21.60
C PRO A 67 7.78 -5.48 -21.63
N GLU A 68 8.01 -6.33 -20.63
CA GLU A 68 7.40 -7.65 -20.49
C GLU A 68 5.95 -7.62 -19.97
N LEU A 69 5.51 -6.49 -19.40
CA LEU A 69 4.16 -6.38 -18.87
C LEU A 69 3.14 -6.06 -19.97
N SER A 70 2.01 -6.74 -19.91
CA SER A 70 0.82 -6.35 -20.69
C SER A 70 0.39 -4.92 -20.34
N PRO A 71 -0.22 -4.16 -21.27
CA PRO A 71 -0.66 -2.79 -21.01
C PRO A 71 -1.54 -2.61 -19.78
N ASN A 72 -2.34 -3.63 -19.44
CA ASN A 72 -3.33 -3.56 -18.36
C ASN A 72 -2.95 -4.33 -17.09
N TRP A 73 -1.73 -4.86 -17.01
CA TRP A 73 -1.32 -5.74 -15.90
C TRP A 73 -0.05 -5.24 -15.23
N GLY A 74 0.01 -5.38 -13.91
CA GLY A 74 1.23 -5.29 -13.12
C GLY A 74 1.70 -6.69 -12.71
N HIS A 75 2.85 -6.77 -12.05
CA HIS A 75 3.27 -7.98 -11.36
C HIS A 75 2.34 -8.25 -10.16
N SER A 76 2.09 -9.52 -9.86
CA SER A 76 1.31 -9.91 -8.69
C SER A 76 2.15 -9.80 -7.42
N TYR A 77 1.49 -9.49 -6.30
CA TYR A 77 2.10 -9.55 -4.97
C TYR A 77 2.50 -10.98 -4.60
N GLY A 78 3.54 -11.12 -3.79
CA GLY A 78 3.98 -12.40 -3.27
C GLY A 78 4.63 -13.32 -4.30
N VAL A 79 4.89 -12.84 -5.51
CA VAL A 79 5.56 -13.63 -6.56
C VAL A 79 7.09 -13.54 -6.47
N GLY A 80 7.61 -12.76 -5.53
CA GLY A 80 9.04 -12.61 -5.33
C GLY A 80 9.77 -11.86 -6.44
N LYS A 81 9.06 -11.06 -7.21
CA LYS A 81 9.66 -10.30 -8.33
C LYS A 81 10.56 -9.18 -7.82
N PHE A 82 10.08 -8.45 -6.80
CA PHE A 82 10.80 -7.35 -6.16
C PHE A 82 10.73 -7.51 -4.65
N GLU A 83 11.86 -7.81 -4.03
CA GLU A 83 11.94 -8.04 -2.59
C GLU A 83 11.51 -6.83 -1.76
N ASP A 84 11.90 -5.63 -2.18
CA ASP A 84 11.56 -4.38 -1.53
C ASP A 84 10.06 -4.04 -1.66
N ALA A 85 9.42 -4.40 -2.77
CA ALA A 85 7.97 -4.25 -2.94
C ALA A 85 7.19 -5.21 -2.04
N ASP A 86 7.61 -6.46 -1.98
CA ASP A 86 7.01 -7.47 -1.08
C ASP A 86 7.13 -7.02 0.38
N LEU A 87 8.32 -6.55 0.78
CA LEU A 87 8.57 -6.08 2.14
C LEU A 87 7.71 -4.85 2.50
N ALA A 88 7.59 -3.89 1.59
CA ALA A 88 6.73 -2.73 1.79
C ALA A 88 5.26 -3.14 1.92
N TRP A 89 4.80 -4.10 1.12
CA TRP A 89 3.45 -4.64 1.20
C TRP A 89 3.17 -5.36 2.52
N GLU A 90 4.11 -6.18 2.99
CA GLU A 90 4.00 -6.86 4.29
C GLU A 90 3.83 -5.87 5.45
N ILE A 91 4.61 -4.77 5.46
CA ILE A 91 4.49 -3.72 6.49
C ILE A 91 3.15 -2.99 6.36
N HIS A 92 2.72 -2.68 5.13
CA HIS A 92 1.40 -2.11 4.86
C HIS A 92 0.28 -2.99 5.43
N GLU A 93 0.31 -4.31 5.17
CA GLU A 93 -0.70 -5.24 5.69
C GLU A 93 -0.76 -5.25 7.22
N VAL A 94 0.38 -5.24 7.89
CA VAL A 94 0.44 -5.19 9.36
C VAL A 94 -0.17 -3.90 9.90
N LEU A 95 0.16 -2.75 9.30
CA LEU A 95 -0.37 -1.45 9.72
C LEU A 95 -1.89 -1.35 9.47
N ARG A 96 -2.36 -1.65 8.25
CA ARG A 96 -3.79 -1.56 7.91
C ARG A 96 -4.63 -2.49 8.78
N ASN A 97 -4.16 -3.70 9.02
CA ASN A 97 -4.84 -4.65 9.89
C ASN A 97 -4.96 -4.12 11.33
N LYS A 98 -3.88 -3.57 11.87
CA LYS A 98 -3.91 -3.00 13.22
C LYS A 98 -4.84 -1.79 13.32
N ILE A 99 -4.83 -0.91 12.32
CA ILE A 99 -5.73 0.25 12.24
C ILE A 99 -7.18 -0.22 12.20
N ALA A 100 -7.52 -1.16 11.30
CA ALA A 100 -8.88 -1.67 11.14
C ALA A 100 -9.44 -2.26 12.44
N TRP A 101 -8.68 -3.13 13.11
CA TRP A 101 -9.10 -3.73 14.38
C TRP A 101 -9.13 -2.73 15.55
N THR A 102 -8.40 -1.62 15.46
CA THR A 102 -8.45 -0.54 16.46
C THR A 102 -9.68 0.32 16.27
N GLU A 103 -10.04 0.65 15.02
CA GLU A 103 -11.23 1.44 14.70
C GLU A 103 -12.54 0.65 14.85
N HIS A 104 -12.49 -0.64 14.53
CA HIS A 104 -13.64 -1.56 14.55
C HIS A 104 -13.31 -2.83 15.33
N PRO A 105 -13.29 -2.77 16.68
CA PRO A 105 -12.97 -3.94 17.51
C PRO A 105 -13.94 -5.12 17.34
N GLU A 106 -15.15 -4.84 16.88
CA GLU A 106 -16.17 -5.84 16.53
C GLU A 106 -15.83 -6.62 15.25
N GLY A 107 -14.81 -6.17 14.50
CA GLY A 107 -14.44 -6.72 13.21
C GLY A 107 -15.29 -6.20 12.06
N GLY A 108 -14.97 -6.63 10.85
CA GLY A 108 -15.65 -6.27 9.61
C GLY A 108 -15.37 -7.25 8.49
N ASN A 109 -16.05 -7.04 7.38
CA ASN A 109 -15.83 -7.81 6.16
C ASN A 109 -14.80 -7.08 5.29
N GLY A 110 -13.74 -7.77 4.89
CA GLY A 110 -12.73 -7.22 3.99
C GLY A 110 -11.32 -7.65 4.35
N VAL A 111 -10.42 -7.34 3.43
CA VAL A 111 -9.01 -7.74 3.52
C VAL A 111 -8.26 -7.10 4.69
N ASP A 112 -8.73 -5.95 5.18
CA ASP A 112 -8.09 -5.21 6.26
C ASP A 112 -8.16 -5.96 7.59
N PHE A 113 -9.19 -6.79 7.79
CA PHE A 113 -9.37 -7.63 8.97
C PHE A 113 -8.67 -8.99 8.86
N GLY A 114 -8.18 -9.34 7.68
CA GLY A 114 -7.44 -10.57 7.44
C GLY A 114 -6.06 -10.56 8.10
N LYS A 115 -5.60 -11.74 8.53
CA LYS A 115 -4.27 -11.87 9.14
C LYS A 115 -3.19 -11.52 8.10
N PRO A 116 -2.26 -10.60 8.43
CA PRO A 116 -1.11 -10.31 7.56
C PRO A 116 -0.28 -11.55 7.28
N MET A 117 0.22 -11.68 6.07
CA MET A 117 1.01 -12.81 5.62
C MET A 117 2.40 -12.37 5.19
N SER A 118 3.41 -13.21 5.47
CA SER A 118 4.74 -13.04 4.89
C SER A 118 4.82 -13.77 3.55
N PHE A 119 5.21 -13.06 2.50
CA PHE A 119 5.34 -13.65 1.16
C PHE A 119 6.65 -14.43 0.97
N ARG A 120 7.66 -14.12 1.79
CA ARG A 120 9.01 -14.71 1.68
C ARG A 120 9.40 -15.52 2.92
N GLY A 121 8.48 -15.73 3.87
CA GLY A 121 8.78 -16.39 5.12
C GLY A 121 9.61 -15.55 6.09
N ASN A 122 9.76 -14.25 5.85
CA ASN A 122 10.43 -13.33 6.74
C ASN A 122 9.60 -13.06 8.01
N GLU A 123 10.27 -12.60 9.07
CA GLU A 123 9.58 -12.08 10.26
C GLU A 123 8.76 -10.83 9.87
N LEU A 124 7.46 -10.82 10.15
CA LEU A 124 6.61 -9.66 9.93
C LEU A 124 6.96 -8.52 10.90
N ALA A 125 6.68 -7.29 10.49
CA ALA A 125 6.78 -6.13 11.37
C ALA A 125 5.82 -6.28 12.55
N GLU A 126 6.22 -5.75 13.72
CA GLU A 126 5.37 -5.68 14.89
C GLU A 126 4.65 -4.33 14.95
N CYS A 127 3.34 -4.34 15.15
CA CYS A 127 2.54 -3.15 15.35
C CYS A 127 1.65 -3.31 16.59
N SER A 128 1.77 -2.40 17.54
CA SER A 128 0.96 -2.36 18.75
C SER A 128 0.38 -0.98 18.99
N LEU A 129 -0.82 -0.92 19.55
CA LEU A 129 -1.40 0.31 20.05
C LEU A 129 -0.62 0.73 21.32
N ILE A 130 -0.26 2.00 21.40
CA ILE A 130 0.37 2.59 22.60
C ILE A 130 -0.74 3.22 23.43
N ASP A 131 -1.00 2.68 24.61
CA ASP A 131 -1.91 3.29 25.57
C ASP A 131 -1.31 4.58 26.12
N ASN A 132 -2.02 5.70 25.98
CA ASN A 132 -1.59 7.01 26.46
C ASN A 132 -1.41 7.08 28.01
N ASN A 133 -1.72 6.00 28.72
CA ASN A 133 -1.57 5.91 30.17
C ASN A 133 -0.17 5.51 30.65
N GLU A 134 0.78 5.19 29.76
CA GLU A 134 2.17 4.89 30.11
C GLU A 134 3.10 6.11 30.14
N LYS A 135 2.54 7.33 30.23
CA LYS A 135 3.33 8.52 30.57
C LYS A 135 3.47 8.59 32.10
N LYS A 136 4.43 7.85 32.62
CA LYS A 136 5.07 8.15 33.90
C LYS A 136 6.57 7.97 33.79
#